data_049d7ed27b364e86bf4c35025b0aeb5f
#
_entry.id   049d7ed27b364e86bf4c35025b0aeb5f
#
_cell.length_a   1.000
_cell.length_b   1.000
_cell.length_c   1.000
_cell.angle_alpha   90.00
_cell.angle_beta   90.00
_cell.angle_gamma   90.00
#
_symmetry.space_group_name_H-M   'P 1'
#
loop_
_entity.id
_entity.type
_entity.pdbx_description
1 polymer ?
#
loop_
_entity_poly.entity_id
_entity_poly.type
_entity_poly.pdbx_seq_one_letter_code
_entity_poly.pdbx_strand_id
1 'polypeptide(L)'
;KGRFGDWLKNVQDWGISRNRYWGTPLNIWECECGHRHSIGSIEELKSMSDNCPDDIELHRPYIDAVTIKCPKCGKQMHRVSEVIDCWFDSGSMPFAQHHYPFENKELFESQFPADFISEAVDQTRGWFYSLLAISTLIFDKAPYKNVIVLGLVQDENGQKMSKSCLLYTSPS
;
A
#
# COMPACT_ATOMS: atom_id res chain seq x y z
N LYS A 1 -16.68 -18.78 -7.09
CA LYS A 1 -16.09 -20.11 -7.28
C LYS A 1 -14.97 -20.00 -8.31
N GLY A 2 -13.95 -20.83 -8.21
CA GLY A 2 -12.80 -20.86 -9.07
C GLY A 2 -11.49 -20.56 -8.33
N ARG A 3 -10.35 -20.61 -9.05
CA ARG A 3 -9.00 -20.55 -8.50
C ARG A 3 -8.77 -19.39 -7.53
N PHE A 4 -9.25 -18.19 -7.85
CA PHE A 4 -9.13 -17.03 -6.96
C PHE A 4 -10.00 -17.17 -5.70
N GLY A 5 -11.24 -17.63 -5.85
CA GLY A 5 -12.13 -17.86 -4.71
C GLY A 5 -11.62 -18.95 -3.77
N ASP A 6 -11.01 -20.01 -4.30
CA ASP A 6 -10.42 -21.08 -3.49
C ASP A 6 -9.15 -20.61 -2.76
N TRP A 7 -8.37 -19.75 -3.38
CA TRP A 7 -7.22 -19.12 -2.71
C TRP A 7 -7.66 -18.18 -1.58
N LEU A 8 -8.69 -17.35 -1.79
CA LEU A 8 -9.20 -16.43 -0.77
C LEU A 8 -9.73 -17.16 0.48
N LYS A 9 -10.28 -18.36 0.33
CA LYS A 9 -10.71 -19.17 1.50
C LYS A 9 -9.56 -19.60 2.41
N ASN A 10 -8.36 -19.68 1.86
CA ASN A 10 -7.15 -20.14 2.54
C ASN A 10 -6.10 -19.05 2.66
N VAL A 11 -6.51 -17.77 2.56
CA VAL A 11 -5.59 -16.63 2.64
C VAL A 11 -4.93 -16.60 4.03
N GLN A 12 -3.63 -16.35 4.02
CA GLN A 12 -2.84 -16.19 5.24
C GLN A 12 -2.76 -14.71 5.62
N ASP A 13 -2.37 -14.44 6.86
CA ASP A 13 -2.13 -13.08 7.34
C ASP A 13 -1.12 -12.35 6.46
N TRP A 14 -1.44 -11.12 6.13
CA TRP A 14 -0.58 -10.26 5.36
C TRP A 14 0.17 -9.30 6.28
N GLY A 15 1.44 -9.62 6.56
CA GLY A 15 2.33 -8.69 7.24
C GLY A 15 2.66 -7.52 6.33
N ILE A 16 2.17 -6.32 6.66
CA ILE A 16 2.29 -5.12 5.80
C ILE A 16 3.57 -4.32 6.05
N SER A 17 4.32 -4.58 7.11
CA SER A 17 5.58 -3.89 7.42
C SER A 17 6.78 -4.52 6.73
N ARG A 18 7.72 -3.68 6.29
CA ARG A 18 8.99 -4.12 5.67
C ARG A 18 10.16 -3.38 6.30
N ASN A 19 11.20 -4.12 6.64
CA ASN A 19 12.46 -3.53 7.08
C ASN A 19 13.32 -3.21 5.84
N ARG A 20 13.06 -2.04 5.25
CA ARG A 20 13.78 -1.52 4.08
C ARG A 20 13.97 -0.02 4.24
N TYR A 21 14.99 0.52 3.57
CA TYR A 21 15.24 1.96 3.58
C TYR A 21 14.20 2.70 2.73
N TRP A 22 13.97 2.24 1.51
CA TRP A 22 13.07 2.90 0.55
C TRP A 22 11.68 2.27 0.53
N GLY A 23 10.68 3.12 0.52
CA GLY A 23 9.26 2.79 0.46
C GLY A 23 8.44 3.83 1.22
N THR A 24 7.12 3.66 1.22
CA THR A 24 6.20 4.51 1.99
C THR A 24 6.40 4.25 3.50
N PRO A 25 6.84 5.23 4.28
CA PRO A 25 7.05 5.07 5.71
C PRO A 25 5.74 4.74 6.43
N LEU A 26 5.79 3.78 7.37
CA LEU A 26 4.65 3.53 8.24
C LEU A 26 4.38 4.76 9.11
N ASN A 27 3.14 5.20 9.14
CA ASN A 27 2.67 6.36 9.87
C ASN A 27 2.39 6.06 11.36
N ILE A 28 3.28 5.30 11.98
CA ILE A 28 3.14 4.84 13.38
C ILE A 28 4.30 5.40 14.22
N TRP A 29 3.98 6.08 15.32
CA TRP A 29 4.92 6.52 16.33
C TRP A 29 4.78 5.66 17.59
N GLU A 30 5.91 5.34 18.20
CA GLU A 30 5.98 4.49 19.40
C GLU A 30 6.66 5.25 20.54
N CYS A 31 6.08 5.10 21.73
CA CYS A 31 6.59 5.67 22.96
C CYS A 31 7.27 4.60 23.82
N GLU A 32 8.27 5.00 24.61
CA GLU A 32 8.89 4.14 25.61
C GLU A 32 7.89 3.56 26.63
N CYS A 33 6.73 4.20 26.84
CA CYS A 33 5.67 3.67 27.69
C CYS A 33 4.85 2.55 27.01
N GLY A 34 5.22 2.11 25.80
CA GLY A 34 4.51 1.09 25.02
C GLY A 34 3.27 1.61 24.26
N HIS A 35 2.98 2.91 24.34
CA HIS A 35 1.87 3.49 23.58
C HIS A 35 2.29 3.66 22.11
N ARG A 36 1.39 3.27 21.20
CA ARG A 36 1.52 3.49 19.74
C ARG A 36 0.42 4.42 19.27
N HIS A 37 0.77 5.31 18.36
CA HIS A 37 -0.16 6.25 17.74
C HIS A 37 0.04 6.23 16.22
N SER A 38 -1.05 6.16 15.47
CA SER A 38 -1.05 6.22 14.02
C SER A 38 -1.55 7.59 13.59
N ILE A 39 -0.73 8.32 12.82
CA ILE A 39 -1.05 9.64 12.29
C ILE A 39 -1.84 9.51 10.99
N GLY A 40 -2.97 10.17 10.90
CA GLY A 40 -3.88 10.11 9.74
C GLY A 40 -3.73 11.26 8.74
N SER A 41 -3.11 12.39 9.13
CA SER A 41 -2.92 13.53 8.22
C SER A 41 -1.70 14.37 8.61
N ILE A 42 -1.27 15.25 7.67
CA ILE A 42 -0.18 16.21 7.94
C ILE A 42 -0.61 17.21 9.02
N GLU A 43 -1.86 17.63 9.05
CA GLU A 43 -2.42 18.53 10.06
C GLU A 43 -2.35 17.90 11.45
N GLU A 44 -2.71 16.64 11.57
CA GLU A 44 -2.58 15.90 12.83
C GLU A 44 -1.13 15.80 13.26
N LEU A 45 -0.22 15.44 12.34
CA LEU A 45 1.21 15.37 12.62
C LEU A 45 1.74 16.71 13.16
N LYS A 46 1.42 17.82 12.51
CA LYS A 46 1.82 19.17 12.93
C LYS A 46 1.23 19.56 14.28
N SER A 47 -0.01 19.18 14.55
CA SER A 47 -0.68 19.49 15.83
C SER A 47 -0.07 18.76 17.03
N MET A 48 0.52 17.58 16.80
CA MET A 48 1.12 16.75 17.84
C MET A 48 2.64 16.90 17.97
N SER A 49 3.28 17.60 17.02
CA SER A 49 4.73 17.75 16.92
C SER A 49 5.18 19.18 17.18
N ASP A 50 6.28 19.34 17.89
CA ASP A 50 6.94 20.65 18.08
C ASP A 50 8.04 20.89 17.02
N ASN A 51 8.39 19.87 16.21
CA ASN A 51 9.51 19.91 15.26
C ASN A 51 9.14 19.49 13.82
N CYS A 52 7.86 19.45 13.48
CA CYS A 52 7.41 19.14 12.12
C CYS A 52 7.54 20.38 11.23
N PRO A 53 8.34 20.35 10.14
CA PRO A 53 8.43 21.45 9.18
C PRO A 53 7.10 21.68 8.45
N ASP A 54 6.89 22.91 7.95
CA ASP A 54 5.69 23.25 7.19
C ASP A 54 5.61 22.53 5.84
N ASP A 55 6.77 22.29 5.24
CA ASP A 55 6.97 21.61 3.96
C ASP A 55 7.52 20.18 4.13
N ILE A 56 7.05 19.46 5.16
CA ILE A 56 7.56 18.13 5.49
C ILE A 56 7.53 17.17 4.29
N GLU A 57 8.68 16.58 4.01
CA GLU A 57 8.83 15.46 3.10
C GLU A 57 8.48 14.16 3.83
N LEU A 58 7.43 13.44 3.37
CA LEU A 58 6.93 12.22 4.02
C LEU A 58 7.78 10.98 3.75
N HIS A 59 8.98 11.12 3.19
CA HIS A 59 9.93 10.04 2.98
C HIS A 59 11.08 10.07 3.99
N ARG A 60 11.80 8.97 4.07
CA ARG A 60 13.05 8.89 4.84
C ARG A 60 14.15 9.69 4.14
N PRO A 61 15.03 10.37 4.87
CA PRO A 61 15.14 10.39 6.34
C PRO A 61 14.28 11.45 7.04
N TYR A 62 13.60 12.31 6.30
CA TYR A 62 12.96 13.53 6.81
C TYR A 62 11.87 13.22 7.84
N ILE A 63 10.94 12.32 7.52
CA ILE A 63 9.85 11.94 8.43
C ILE A 63 10.35 11.25 9.70
N ASP A 64 11.53 10.58 9.65
CA ASP A 64 12.10 9.89 10.80
C ASP A 64 12.61 10.87 11.86
N ALA A 65 12.89 12.13 11.49
CA ALA A 65 13.32 13.18 12.40
C ALA A 65 12.15 13.82 13.15
N VAL A 66 10.91 13.61 12.70
CA VAL A 66 9.73 14.21 13.32
C VAL A 66 9.29 13.38 14.53
N THR A 67 9.21 14.04 15.68
CA THR A 67 8.72 13.44 16.93
C THR A 67 7.35 14.02 17.28
N ILE A 68 6.52 13.24 17.97
CA ILE A 68 5.23 13.69 18.46
C ILE A 68 5.13 13.52 19.98
N LYS A 69 4.22 14.25 20.63
CA LYS A 69 3.96 14.09 22.06
C LYS A 69 3.05 12.90 22.32
N CYS A 70 3.46 12.03 23.23
CA CYS A 70 2.65 10.89 23.64
C CYS A 70 1.38 11.37 24.36
N PRO A 71 0.18 11.05 23.87
CA PRO A 71 -1.06 11.44 24.52
C PRO A 71 -1.27 10.75 25.87
N LYS A 72 -0.54 9.65 26.15
CA LYS A 72 -0.67 8.89 27.38
C LYS A 72 0.26 9.37 28.49
N CYS A 73 1.51 9.73 28.19
CA CYS A 73 2.50 10.06 29.20
C CYS A 73 3.24 11.37 28.97
N GLY A 74 2.97 12.09 27.88
CA GLY A 74 3.59 13.37 27.53
C GLY A 74 5.04 13.29 27.02
N LYS A 75 5.68 12.11 27.03
CA LYS A 75 7.03 11.93 26.49
C LYS A 75 7.03 11.99 24.97
N GLN A 76 8.22 12.19 24.39
CA GLN A 76 8.40 12.11 22.94
C GLN A 76 8.23 10.68 22.42
N MET A 77 7.58 10.58 21.26
CA MET A 77 7.44 9.35 20.50
C MET A 77 8.24 9.47 19.20
N HIS A 78 8.80 8.36 18.77
CA HIS A 78 9.55 8.25 17.52
C HIS A 78 8.82 7.35 16.55
N ARG A 79 8.94 7.66 15.25
CA ARG A 79 8.36 6.82 14.20
C ARG A 79 9.06 5.45 14.18
N VAL A 80 8.30 4.38 13.96
CA VAL A 80 8.87 3.06 13.69
C VAL A 80 9.68 3.10 12.39
N SER A 81 10.79 2.34 12.31
CA SER A 81 11.73 2.42 11.19
C SER A 81 11.22 1.78 9.89
N GLU A 82 10.19 0.98 9.99
CA GLU A 82 9.66 0.18 8.88
C GLU A 82 8.94 1.05 7.85
N VAL A 83 8.88 0.50 6.63
CA VAL A 83 8.07 1.01 5.53
C VAL A 83 6.93 0.05 5.23
N ILE A 84 5.90 0.51 4.54
CA ILE A 84 4.77 -0.32 4.15
C ILE A 84 5.15 -1.22 2.97
N ASP A 85 4.49 -2.34 2.84
CA ASP A 85 4.61 -3.24 1.69
C ASP A 85 4.15 -2.53 0.40
N CYS A 86 4.95 -2.59 -0.65
CA CYS A 86 4.61 -1.99 -1.95
C CYS A 86 3.28 -2.53 -2.55
N TRP A 87 2.86 -3.71 -2.16
CA TRP A 87 1.55 -4.24 -2.53
C TRP A 87 0.39 -3.49 -1.86
N PHE A 88 0.63 -2.88 -0.70
CA PHE A 88 -0.34 -1.97 -0.10
C PHE A 88 -0.46 -0.68 -0.91
N ASP A 89 0.66 -0.07 -1.31
CA ASP A 89 0.67 1.13 -2.14
C ASP A 89 -0.09 0.87 -3.46
N SER A 90 0.24 -0.21 -4.17
CA SER A 90 -0.41 -0.56 -5.43
C SER A 90 -1.89 -0.92 -5.27
N GLY A 91 -2.27 -1.51 -4.15
CA GLY A 91 -3.66 -1.85 -3.82
C GLY A 91 -4.48 -0.62 -3.39
N SER A 92 -3.83 0.44 -2.95
CA SER A 92 -4.45 1.72 -2.58
C SER A 92 -4.67 2.65 -3.79
N MET A 93 -4.09 2.33 -4.95
CA MET A 93 -4.11 3.17 -6.14
C MET A 93 -5.51 3.71 -6.52
N PRO A 94 -6.62 2.93 -6.45
CA PRO A 94 -7.92 3.42 -6.89
C PRO A 94 -8.39 4.71 -6.22
N PHE A 95 -8.01 4.94 -4.97
CA PHE A 95 -8.39 6.14 -4.22
C PHE A 95 -7.20 7.06 -3.95
N ALA A 96 -6.00 6.52 -3.76
CA ALA A 96 -4.80 7.30 -3.47
C ALA A 96 -4.43 8.25 -4.62
N GLN A 97 -4.58 7.83 -5.88
CA GLN A 97 -4.31 8.66 -7.05
C GLN A 97 -5.19 9.92 -7.12
N HIS A 98 -6.33 9.90 -6.47
CA HIS A 98 -7.27 11.03 -6.41
C HIS A 98 -7.11 11.87 -5.14
N HIS A 99 -6.22 11.47 -4.22
CA HIS A 99 -6.11 12.03 -2.87
C HIS A 99 -7.46 11.99 -2.11
N TYR A 100 -8.26 10.94 -2.39
CA TYR A 100 -9.53 10.73 -1.71
C TYR A 100 -9.30 10.37 -0.22
N PRO A 101 -10.12 10.86 0.74
CA PRO A 101 -11.36 11.64 0.55
C PRO A 101 -11.18 13.17 0.54
N PHE A 102 -9.96 13.68 0.58
CA PHE A 102 -9.65 15.09 0.77
C PHE A 102 -9.83 15.90 -0.52
N GLU A 103 -9.55 15.28 -1.67
CA GLU A 103 -9.65 15.89 -2.99
C GLU A 103 -10.35 14.93 -3.97
N ASN A 104 -10.80 15.48 -5.12
CA ASN A 104 -11.32 14.73 -6.28
C ASN A 104 -12.40 13.67 -5.95
N LYS A 105 -13.19 13.92 -4.91
CA LYS A 105 -14.20 12.95 -4.42
C LYS A 105 -15.17 12.51 -5.50
N GLU A 106 -15.76 13.47 -6.24
CA GLU A 106 -16.73 13.18 -7.30
C GLU A 106 -16.12 12.36 -8.43
N LEU A 107 -14.86 12.67 -8.79
CA LEU A 107 -14.12 11.94 -9.82
C LEU A 107 -13.90 10.48 -9.38
N PHE A 108 -13.43 10.27 -8.15
CA PHE A 108 -13.27 8.94 -7.58
C PHE A 108 -14.61 8.16 -7.59
N GLU A 109 -15.67 8.75 -7.05
CA GLU A 109 -16.98 8.11 -6.95
C GLU A 109 -17.58 7.74 -8.32
N SER A 110 -17.27 8.52 -9.36
CA SER A 110 -17.70 8.23 -10.73
C SER A 110 -16.95 7.08 -11.39
N GLN A 111 -15.72 6.80 -10.95
CA GLN A 111 -14.83 5.78 -11.53
C GLN A 111 -14.69 4.52 -10.67
N PHE A 112 -15.24 4.54 -9.46
CA PHE A 112 -15.12 3.43 -8.52
C PHE A 112 -16.45 2.69 -8.31
N PRO A 113 -16.51 1.34 -8.47
CA PRO A 113 -15.40 0.47 -8.87
C PRO A 113 -15.09 0.57 -10.37
N ALA A 114 -13.82 0.28 -10.73
CA ALA A 114 -13.39 0.26 -12.13
C ALA A 114 -14.24 -0.71 -12.97
N ASP A 115 -14.48 -0.38 -14.23
CA ASP A 115 -15.26 -1.26 -15.12
C ASP A 115 -14.53 -2.58 -15.37
N PHE A 116 -13.22 -2.53 -15.55
CA PHE A 116 -12.37 -3.71 -15.63
C PHE A 116 -10.94 -3.41 -15.21
N ILE A 117 -10.20 -4.46 -14.84
CA ILE A 117 -8.74 -4.47 -14.74
C ILE A 117 -8.20 -5.61 -15.58
N SER A 118 -6.93 -5.51 -16.03
CA SER A 118 -6.31 -6.54 -16.86
C SER A 118 -4.85 -6.73 -16.49
N GLU A 119 -4.51 -7.96 -16.14
CA GLU A 119 -3.16 -8.44 -15.85
C GLU A 119 -3.09 -9.96 -16.00
N ALA A 120 -1.89 -10.55 -15.86
CA ALA A 120 -1.69 -11.97 -15.96
C ALA A 120 -2.25 -12.75 -14.74
N VAL A 121 -2.45 -14.03 -14.91
CA VAL A 121 -3.10 -14.94 -13.93
C VAL A 121 -2.36 -15.02 -12.59
N ASP A 122 -1.06 -14.75 -12.53
CA ASP A 122 -0.26 -14.71 -11.31
C ASP A 122 -0.69 -13.60 -10.35
N GLN A 123 -1.34 -12.54 -10.85
CA GLN A 123 -1.84 -11.42 -10.07
C GLN A 123 -3.04 -11.77 -9.17
N THR A 124 -3.57 -12.98 -9.25
CA THR A 124 -4.50 -13.52 -8.24
C THR A 124 -3.85 -13.59 -6.86
N ARG A 125 -2.52 -13.69 -6.78
CA ARG A 125 -1.71 -13.64 -5.55
C ARG A 125 -0.84 -12.39 -5.46
N GLY A 126 -1.25 -11.33 -6.10
CA GLY A 126 -0.56 -10.05 -6.16
C GLY A 126 -1.56 -8.92 -6.22
N TRP A 127 -1.55 -8.17 -7.30
CA TRP A 127 -2.33 -6.94 -7.43
C TRP A 127 -3.86 -7.12 -7.33
N PHE A 128 -4.42 -8.17 -7.94
CA PHE A 128 -5.87 -8.42 -7.84
C PHE A 128 -6.30 -8.64 -6.39
N TYR A 129 -5.46 -9.30 -5.60
CA TYR A 129 -5.72 -9.51 -4.18
C TYR A 129 -5.54 -8.23 -3.36
N SER A 130 -4.44 -7.50 -3.52
CA SER A 130 -4.19 -6.29 -2.74
C SER A 130 -5.25 -5.22 -2.98
N LEU A 131 -5.68 -5.03 -4.25
CA LEU A 131 -6.82 -4.18 -4.58
C LEU A 131 -8.08 -4.59 -3.84
N LEU A 132 -8.41 -5.89 -3.90
CA LEU A 132 -9.64 -6.42 -3.28
C LEU A 132 -9.61 -6.30 -1.75
N ALA A 133 -8.48 -6.68 -1.13
CA ALA A 133 -8.34 -6.65 0.32
C ALA A 133 -8.48 -5.23 0.88
N ILE A 134 -7.75 -4.27 0.32
CA ILE A 134 -7.77 -2.87 0.79
C ILE A 134 -9.12 -2.23 0.53
N SER A 135 -9.69 -2.43 -0.66
CA SER A 135 -10.99 -1.86 -1.01
C SER A 135 -12.12 -2.41 -0.14
N THR A 136 -12.08 -3.72 0.16
CA THR A 136 -13.08 -4.33 1.05
C THR A 136 -12.97 -3.79 2.47
N LEU A 137 -11.75 -3.60 2.98
CA LEU A 137 -11.51 -3.04 4.32
C LEU A 137 -12.02 -1.60 4.45
N ILE A 138 -11.83 -0.77 3.43
CA ILE A 138 -12.14 0.66 3.50
C ILE A 138 -13.57 0.96 3.07
N PHE A 139 -14.06 0.29 2.01
CA PHE A 139 -15.31 0.64 1.35
C PHE A 139 -16.38 -0.46 1.43
N ASP A 140 -16.05 -1.62 2.00
CA ASP A 140 -16.90 -2.83 1.97
C ASP A 140 -17.38 -3.17 0.55
N LYS A 141 -16.52 -2.94 -0.45
CA LYS A 141 -16.84 -3.02 -1.87
C LYS A 141 -15.67 -3.50 -2.70
N ALA A 142 -15.94 -4.33 -3.72
CA ALA A 142 -14.91 -4.73 -4.68
C ALA A 142 -14.47 -3.52 -5.52
N PRO A 143 -13.16 -3.39 -5.83
CA PRO A 143 -12.63 -2.22 -6.56
C PRO A 143 -12.80 -2.29 -8.07
N TYR A 144 -13.26 -3.41 -8.59
CA TYR A 144 -13.47 -3.66 -10.02
C TYR A 144 -14.70 -4.55 -10.26
N LYS A 145 -15.33 -4.36 -11.41
CA LYS A 145 -16.51 -5.15 -11.85
C LYS A 145 -16.07 -6.40 -12.61
N ASN A 146 -15.03 -6.29 -13.42
CA ASN A 146 -14.54 -7.34 -14.31
C ASN A 146 -13.02 -7.47 -14.24
N VAL A 147 -12.51 -8.68 -14.47
CA VAL A 147 -11.07 -8.96 -14.58
C VAL A 147 -10.80 -9.66 -15.90
N ILE A 148 -9.99 -9.05 -16.76
CA ILE A 148 -9.50 -9.68 -17.98
C ILE A 148 -8.15 -10.31 -17.65
N VAL A 149 -8.13 -11.64 -17.56
CA VAL A 149 -6.94 -12.38 -17.14
C VAL A 149 -6.17 -12.83 -18.37
N LEU A 150 -4.93 -12.33 -18.47
CA LEU A 150 -4.00 -12.68 -19.55
C LEU A 150 -3.19 -13.94 -19.18
N GLY A 151 -2.68 -14.62 -20.23
CA GLY A 151 -1.68 -15.67 -20.09
C GLY A 151 -0.34 -15.10 -19.60
N LEU A 152 0.51 -15.99 -19.10
CA LEU A 152 1.89 -15.63 -18.77
C LEU A 152 2.71 -15.41 -20.04
N VAL A 153 3.61 -14.44 -20.03
CA VAL A 153 4.56 -14.23 -21.12
C VAL A 153 5.48 -15.43 -21.22
N GLN A 154 5.65 -15.92 -22.45
CA GLN A 154 6.44 -17.11 -22.78
C GLN A 154 7.55 -16.74 -23.74
N ASP A 155 8.61 -17.54 -23.74
CA ASP A 155 9.65 -17.48 -24.77
C ASP A 155 9.19 -18.12 -26.09
N GLU A 156 10.07 -18.11 -27.10
CA GLU A 156 9.80 -18.69 -28.43
C GLU A 156 9.50 -20.20 -28.40
N ASN A 157 9.89 -20.90 -27.33
CA ASN A 157 9.63 -22.32 -27.10
C ASN A 157 8.38 -22.59 -26.25
N GLY A 158 7.62 -21.54 -25.91
CA GLY A 158 6.42 -21.63 -25.09
C GLY A 158 6.69 -21.83 -23.60
N GLN A 159 7.92 -21.61 -23.15
CA GLN A 159 8.24 -21.70 -21.73
C GLN A 159 8.02 -20.36 -21.01
N LYS A 160 7.50 -20.42 -19.80
CA LYS A 160 7.29 -19.24 -18.98
C LYS A 160 8.60 -18.49 -18.77
N MET A 161 8.61 -17.19 -19.09
CA MET A 161 9.74 -16.32 -18.79
C MET A 161 10.00 -16.25 -17.28
N SER A 162 11.25 -16.40 -16.88
CA SER A 162 11.69 -16.33 -15.49
C SER A 162 12.94 -15.47 -15.35
N LYS A 163 13.22 -15.00 -14.15
CA LYS A 163 14.43 -14.21 -13.84
C LYS A 163 15.74 -14.93 -14.19
N SER A 164 15.74 -16.25 -14.17
CA SER A 164 16.92 -17.06 -14.50
C SER A 164 17.15 -17.22 -16.00
N CYS A 165 16.16 -16.92 -16.85
CA CYS A 165 16.19 -17.26 -18.26
C CYS A 165 16.35 -16.07 -19.20
N LEU A 166 15.79 -14.90 -18.93
CA LEU A 166 15.65 -13.85 -19.95
C LEU A 166 15.81 -12.39 -19.48
N LEU A 167 15.64 -12.10 -18.20
CA LEU A 167 15.73 -10.72 -17.71
C LEU A 167 17.17 -10.16 -17.67
N TYR A 168 18.18 -11.01 -17.89
CA TYR A 168 19.58 -10.59 -17.99
C TYR A 168 20.05 -10.28 -19.41
N THR A 169 19.25 -10.58 -20.43
CA THR A 169 19.62 -10.42 -21.84
C THR A 169 18.81 -9.37 -22.60
N SER A 170 17.81 -8.79 -21.96
CA SER A 170 17.11 -7.64 -22.52
C SER A 170 17.91 -6.38 -22.23
N PRO A 171 18.42 -5.65 -23.26
CA PRO A 171 19.01 -4.35 -23.02
C PRO A 171 17.92 -3.43 -22.47
N SER A 172 18.20 -2.86 -21.31
CA SER A 172 17.41 -1.79 -20.70
C SER A 172 17.46 -0.53 -21.54
#